data_6412aa8638669fcab1ec2d3a13161b06
#
_entry.id   6412aa8638669fcab1ec2d3a13161b06
#
_cell.length_a   1.000
_cell.length_b   1.000
_cell.length_c   1.000
_cell.angle_alpha   90.00
_cell.angle_beta   90.00
_cell.angle_gamma   90.00
#
_symmetry.space_group_name_H-M   'P 1'
#
loop_
_entity.id
_entity.type
_entity.pdbx_description
1 polymer ?
#
loop_
_entity_poly.entity_id
_entity_poly.type
_entity_poly.pdbx_seq_one_letter_code
_entity_poly.pdbx_strand_id
1 'polypeptide(L)'
;MTLTNYWWLLIWIAVAGGILTWVFPQKQIKVLGKVEYRWNWLAALILASPYAIWSMNRSNFGDTEVYRQTFHDIPQSLNELSSYLSDHTKDKGFSILTALLKQIVGNNDKMFFLIIAVFQILCVVYFFRTYSANFLMCMFMFVASTD
;
A
#
# COMPACT_ATOMS: atom_id res chain seq x y z
N MET A 1 -14.64 -5.70 -7.40
CA MET A 1 -14.57 -5.73 -5.96
C MET A 1 -15.97 -5.61 -5.41
N THR A 2 -16.38 -6.50 -4.53
CA THR A 2 -17.70 -6.34 -3.90
C THR A 2 -17.54 -5.41 -2.70
N LEU A 3 -18.44 -4.46 -2.52
CA LEU A 3 -18.56 -3.58 -1.35
C LEU A 3 -18.35 -4.33 -0.01
N THR A 4 -18.66 -5.61 0.01
CA THR A 4 -18.54 -6.49 1.17
C THR A 4 -17.09 -6.58 1.70
N ASN A 5 -16.08 -6.64 0.82
CA ASN A 5 -14.68 -6.78 1.24
C ASN A 5 -14.11 -5.50 1.87
N TYR A 6 -14.63 -4.37 1.49
CA TYR A 6 -14.26 -3.07 2.02
C TYR A 6 -14.70 -2.89 3.49
N TRP A 7 -15.92 -3.27 3.80
CA TRP A 7 -16.44 -3.22 5.17
C TRP A 7 -15.62 -4.05 6.14
N TRP A 8 -15.09 -5.20 5.71
CA TRP A 8 -14.22 -6.02 6.53
C TRP A 8 -12.90 -5.32 6.90
N LEU A 9 -12.34 -4.52 6.02
CA LEU A 9 -11.14 -3.72 6.32
C LEU A 9 -11.43 -2.64 7.37
N LEU A 10 -12.56 -1.96 7.27
CA LEU A 10 -12.97 -0.96 8.26
C LEU A 10 -13.24 -1.60 9.64
N ILE A 11 -13.96 -2.72 9.66
CA ILE A 11 -14.21 -3.50 10.87
C ILE A 11 -12.86 -3.98 11.46
N TRP A 12 -11.97 -4.49 10.62
CA TRP A 12 -10.62 -4.91 11.05
C TRP A 12 -9.88 -3.76 11.73
N ILE A 13 -9.82 -2.59 11.13
CA ILE A 13 -9.12 -1.43 11.70
C ILE A 13 -9.73 -1.04 13.04
N ALA A 14 -11.05 -1.01 13.15
CA ALA A 14 -11.73 -0.65 14.39
C ALA A 14 -11.48 -1.67 15.51
N VAL A 15 -11.68 -2.97 15.24
CA VAL A 15 -11.57 -4.04 16.24
C VAL A 15 -10.11 -4.34 16.56
N ALA A 16 -9.29 -4.65 15.54
CA ALA A 16 -7.89 -4.97 15.73
C ALA A 16 -7.11 -3.76 16.25
N GLY A 17 -7.45 -2.55 15.80
CA GLY A 17 -6.86 -1.31 16.30
C GLY A 17 -7.07 -1.14 17.80
N GLY A 18 -8.28 -1.39 18.31
CA GLY A 18 -8.58 -1.38 19.74
C GLY A 18 -7.76 -2.42 20.51
N ILE A 19 -7.72 -3.66 20.03
CA ILE A 19 -6.95 -4.75 20.65
C ILE A 19 -5.45 -4.45 20.63
N LEU A 20 -4.91 -4.03 19.50
CA LEU A 20 -3.47 -3.75 19.36
C LEU A 20 -3.02 -2.56 20.22
N THR A 21 -3.88 -1.57 20.43
CA THR A 21 -3.59 -0.46 21.34
C THR A 21 -3.45 -0.94 22.80
N TRP A 22 -4.22 -1.95 23.17
CA TRP A 22 -4.18 -2.55 24.51
C TRP A 22 -3.00 -3.50 24.69
N VAL A 23 -2.71 -4.33 23.68
CA VAL A 23 -1.65 -5.36 23.74
C VAL A 23 -0.25 -4.76 23.58
N PHE A 24 -0.09 -3.78 22.72
CA PHE A 24 1.20 -3.16 22.43
C PHE A 24 1.28 -1.76 23.06
N PRO A 25 2.12 -1.57 24.09
CA PRO A 25 2.26 -0.27 24.75
C PRO A 25 2.74 0.78 23.75
N GLN A 26 2.09 1.93 23.79
CA GLN A 26 2.49 3.08 22.99
C GLN A 26 3.77 3.68 23.57
N LYS A 27 4.68 4.06 22.68
CA LYS A 27 5.94 4.71 23.09
C LYS A 27 5.69 6.21 23.35
N GLN A 28 6.00 6.66 24.55
CA GLN A 28 6.01 8.07 24.86
C GLN A 28 7.25 8.73 24.25
N ILE A 29 7.05 9.82 23.55
CA ILE A 29 8.12 10.67 23.02
C ILE A 29 7.85 12.13 23.42
N LYS A 30 8.90 12.89 23.64
CA LYS A 30 8.79 14.34 23.86
C LYS A 30 9.03 15.05 22.53
N VAL A 31 8.03 15.76 22.04
CA VAL A 31 8.12 16.59 20.84
C VAL A 31 7.79 18.03 21.24
N LEU A 32 8.73 18.94 21.06
CA LEU A 32 8.57 20.36 21.43
C LEU A 32 8.04 20.57 22.85
N GLY A 33 8.53 19.76 23.81
CA GLY A 33 8.12 19.84 25.21
C GLY A 33 6.79 19.19 25.57
N LYS A 34 6.03 18.69 24.59
CA LYS A 34 4.79 17.94 24.80
C LYS A 34 5.06 16.44 24.74
N VAL A 35 4.35 15.68 25.59
CA VAL A 35 4.39 14.21 25.54
C VAL A 35 3.41 13.73 24.47
N GLU A 36 3.94 13.04 23.48
CA GLU A 36 3.14 12.40 22.45
C GLU A 36 3.24 10.89 22.56
N TYR A 37 2.15 10.18 22.21
CA TYR A 37 2.09 8.73 22.24
C TYR A 37 2.18 8.20 20.80
N ARG A 38 3.21 7.43 20.50
CA ARG A 38 3.38 6.79 19.19
C ARG A 38 3.09 5.31 19.24
N TRP A 39 2.37 4.85 18.26
CA TRP A 39 2.09 3.42 18.07
C TRP A 39 3.38 2.60 17.93
N ASN A 40 3.34 1.37 18.44
CA ASN A 40 4.40 0.41 18.18
C ASN A 40 4.45 0.08 16.67
N TRP A 41 5.65 -0.05 16.11
CA TRP A 41 5.83 -0.37 14.69
C TRP A 41 5.19 -1.69 14.29
N LEU A 42 5.39 -2.73 15.10
CA LEU A 42 4.84 -4.05 14.82
C LEU A 42 3.30 -4.00 14.82
N ALA A 43 2.70 -3.36 15.82
CA ALA A 43 1.25 -3.18 15.87
C ALA A 43 0.72 -2.41 14.66
N ALA A 44 1.41 -1.35 14.23
CA ALA A 44 1.01 -0.55 13.07
C ALA A 44 1.08 -1.37 11.76
N LEU A 45 2.12 -2.19 11.59
CA LEU A 45 2.26 -3.07 10.42
C LEU A 45 1.23 -4.21 10.42
N ILE A 46 0.95 -4.82 11.58
CA ILE A 46 -0.11 -5.83 11.70
C ILE A 46 -1.46 -5.22 11.33
N LEU A 47 -1.75 -4.00 11.82
CA LEU A 47 -3.01 -3.33 11.49
C LEU A 47 -3.16 -3.05 10.00
N ALA A 48 -2.08 -2.66 9.33
CA ALA A 48 -2.09 -2.26 7.93
C ALA A 48 -1.96 -3.44 6.94
N SER A 49 -1.46 -4.60 7.38
CA SER A 49 -1.16 -5.75 6.49
C SER A 49 -2.36 -6.27 5.69
N PRO A 50 -3.61 -6.34 6.20
CA PRO A 50 -4.74 -6.81 5.41
C PRO A 50 -5.05 -5.92 4.20
N TYR A 51 -4.74 -4.63 4.27
CA TYR A 51 -4.88 -3.73 3.14
C TYR A 51 -3.96 -4.12 1.96
N ALA A 52 -2.70 -4.50 2.24
CA ALA A 52 -1.78 -4.95 1.20
C ALA A 52 -2.25 -6.26 0.54
N ILE A 53 -2.71 -7.22 1.35
CA ILE A 53 -3.27 -8.49 0.85
C ILE A 53 -4.53 -8.25 0.02
N TRP A 54 -5.37 -7.33 0.46
CA TRP A 54 -6.56 -6.93 -0.26
C TRP A 54 -6.23 -6.26 -1.60
N SER A 55 -5.25 -5.35 -1.64
CA SER A 55 -4.78 -4.67 -2.85
C SER A 55 -4.25 -5.66 -3.90
N MET A 56 -3.57 -6.73 -3.47
CA MET A 56 -3.10 -7.80 -4.34
C MET A 56 -4.25 -8.49 -5.11
N ASN A 57 -5.43 -8.58 -4.47
CA ASN A 57 -6.59 -9.29 -5.01
C ASN A 57 -7.65 -8.35 -5.63
N ARG A 58 -7.28 -7.09 -5.94
CA ARG A 58 -8.20 -6.15 -6.59
C ARG A 58 -8.71 -6.71 -7.92
N SER A 59 -10.02 -6.59 -8.13
CA SER A 59 -10.63 -6.94 -9.42
C SER A 59 -10.25 -5.91 -10.50
N ASN A 60 -10.40 -6.30 -11.76
CA ASN A 60 -10.22 -5.42 -12.91
C ASN A 60 -11.34 -4.39 -12.93
N PHE A 61 -11.10 -3.25 -12.30
CA PHE A 61 -12.02 -2.13 -12.30
C PHE A 61 -11.24 -0.81 -12.39
N GLY A 62 -11.66 0.07 -13.30
CA GLY A 62 -11.03 1.37 -13.49
C GLY A 62 -9.53 1.26 -13.80
N ASP A 63 -8.73 2.05 -13.11
CA ASP A 63 -7.28 2.14 -13.32
C ASP A 63 -6.53 0.83 -13.07
N THR A 64 -7.08 -0.07 -12.24
CA THR A 64 -6.42 -1.36 -11.95
C THR A 64 -6.27 -2.22 -13.21
N GLU A 65 -7.26 -2.17 -14.10
CA GLU A 65 -7.20 -2.87 -15.39
C GLU A 65 -6.10 -2.29 -16.28
N VAL A 66 -6.01 -0.96 -16.36
CA VAL A 66 -4.98 -0.27 -17.14
C VAL A 66 -3.58 -0.62 -16.64
N TYR A 67 -3.36 -0.59 -15.33
CA TYR A 67 -2.06 -0.96 -14.76
C TYR A 67 -1.71 -2.43 -14.98
N ARG A 68 -2.69 -3.32 -14.97
CA ARG A 68 -2.49 -4.74 -15.26
C ARG A 68 -2.15 -4.97 -16.72
N GLN A 69 -2.84 -4.31 -17.65
CA GLN A 69 -2.52 -4.34 -19.07
C GLN A 69 -1.12 -3.79 -19.31
N THR A 70 -0.78 -2.63 -18.77
CA THR A 70 0.57 -2.05 -18.86
C THR A 70 1.63 -3.01 -18.35
N PHE A 71 1.38 -3.70 -17.23
CA PHE A 71 2.31 -4.70 -16.69
C PHE A 71 2.49 -5.89 -17.65
N HIS A 72 1.44 -6.34 -18.33
CA HIS A 72 1.54 -7.43 -19.31
C HIS A 72 2.24 -6.98 -20.59
N ASP A 73 1.98 -5.77 -21.07
CA ASP A 73 2.49 -5.23 -22.33
C ASP A 73 3.99 -4.86 -22.26
N ILE A 74 4.48 -4.48 -21.06
CA ILE A 74 5.88 -4.15 -20.88
C ILE A 74 6.76 -5.39 -21.15
N PRO A 75 7.78 -5.27 -22.03
CA PRO A 75 8.68 -6.38 -22.31
C PRO A 75 9.47 -6.79 -21.06
N GLN A 76 9.73 -8.09 -20.93
CA GLN A 76 10.53 -8.63 -19.85
C GLN A 76 12.03 -8.37 -20.06
N SER A 77 12.44 -8.19 -21.32
CA SER A 77 13.83 -7.91 -21.68
C SER A 77 14.14 -6.41 -21.58
N LEU A 78 15.22 -6.05 -20.87
CA LEU A 78 15.69 -4.66 -20.79
C LEU A 78 16.11 -4.09 -22.15
N ASN A 79 16.56 -4.94 -23.07
CA ASN A 79 16.98 -4.50 -24.39
C ASN A 79 15.80 -3.98 -25.22
N GLU A 80 14.62 -4.60 -25.04
CA GLU A 80 13.39 -4.19 -25.71
C GLU A 80 12.69 -3.02 -25.00
N LEU A 81 13.04 -2.78 -23.75
CA LEU A 81 12.47 -1.67 -22.98
C LEU A 81 12.79 -0.31 -23.59
N SER A 82 13.97 -0.14 -24.16
CA SER A 82 14.37 1.12 -24.80
C SER A 82 13.48 1.46 -26.00
N SER A 83 13.17 0.48 -26.84
CA SER A 83 12.24 0.66 -27.97
C SER A 83 10.81 0.88 -27.50
N TYR A 84 10.36 0.12 -26.50
CA TYR A 84 9.03 0.30 -25.87
C TYR A 84 8.86 1.72 -25.33
N LEU A 85 9.87 2.26 -24.63
CA LEU A 85 9.83 3.62 -24.05
C LEU A 85 9.91 4.73 -25.12
N SER A 86 10.48 4.47 -26.30
CA SER A 86 10.48 5.43 -27.40
C SER A 86 9.09 5.60 -28.02
N ASP A 87 8.34 4.51 -28.11
CA ASP A 87 7.00 4.50 -28.69
C ASP A 87 5.92 5.00 -27.71
N HIS A 88 6.16 4.87 -26.39
CA HIS A 88 5.24 5.28 -25.35
C HIS A 88 5.73 6.57 -24.67
N THR A 89 5.01 7.65 -24.92
CA THR A 89 5.39 9.01 -24.43
C THR A 89 4.95 9.32 -23.02
N LYS A 90 3.93 8.59 -22.48
CA LYS A 90 3.35 8.85 -21.16
C LYS A 90 4.00 7.95 -20.08
N ASP A 91 4.17 8.53 -18.91
CA ASP A 91 4.54 7.82 -17.66
C ASP A 91 5.79 6.92 -17.75
N LYS A 92 6.84 7.40 -18.42
CA LYS A 92 8.10 6.66 -18.60
C LYS A 92 8.69 6.17 -17.29
N GLY A 93 8.59 6.96 -16.21
CA GLY A 93 9.04 6.57 -14.87
C GLY A 93 8.31 5.36 -14.32
N PHE A 94 6.99 5.32 -14.47
CA PHE A 94 6.16 4.18 -14.06
C PHE A 94 6.47 2.94 -14.92
N SER A 95 6.65 3.10 -16.23
CA SER A 95 7.02 2.02 -17.13
C SER A 95 8.38 1.39 -16.76
N ILE A 96 9.38 2.20 -16.43
CA ILE A 96 10.69 1.72 -15.97
C ILE A 96 10.55 0.96 -14.65
N LEU A 97 9.83 1.51 -13.67
CA LEU A 97 9.57 0.85 -12.39
C LEU A 97 8.87 -0.50 -12.60
N THR A 98 7.86 -0.52 -13.45
CA THR A 98 7.11 -1.74 -13.78
C THR A 98 8.00 -2.79 -14.45
N ALA A 99 8.87 -2.39 -15.38
CA ALA A 99 9.83 -3.29 -16.02
C ALA A 99 10.82 -3.90 -15.02
N LEU A 100 11.34 -3.09 -14.10
CA LEU A 100 12.25 -3.56 -13.04
C LEU A 100 11.53 -4.55 -12.11
N LEU A 101 10.32 -4.24 -11.70
CA LEU A 101 9.53 -5.15 -10.86
C LEU A 101 9.18 -6.44 -11.61
N LYS A 102 8.85 -6.35 -12.91
CA LYS A 102 8.55 -7.54 -13.74
C LYS A 102 9.74 -8.50 -13.82
N GLN A 103 10.97 -8.01 -13.78
CA GLN A 103 12.14 -8.90 -13.72
C GLN A 103 12.24 -9.70 -12.43
N ILE A 104 11.75 -9.12 -11.32
CA ILE A 104 11.77 -9.77 -10.00
C ILE A 104 10.61 -10.76 -9.86
N VAL A 105 9.41 -10.36 -10.29
CA VAL A 105 8.18 -11.13 -10.06
C VAL A 105 7.77 -12.00 -11.24
N GLY A 106 8.45 -11.87 -12.40
CA GLY A 106 8.05 -12.52 -13.65
C GLY A 106 6.71 -11.98 -14.15
N ASN A 107 5.87 -12.86 -14.68
CA ASN A 107 4.53 -12.50 -15.18
C ASN A 107 3.43 -12.56 -14.11
N ASN A 108 3.80 -12.46 -12.82
CA ASN A 108 2.85 -12.53 -11.72
C ASN A 108 2.35 -11.13 -11.33
N ASP A 109 1.24 -10.70 -11.93
CA ASP A 109 0.60 -9.42 -11.67
C ASP A 109 0.16 -9.23 -10.21
N LYS A 110 -0.27 -10.30 -9.52
CA LYS A 110 -0.63 -10.24 -8.10
C LYS A 110 0.56 -9.87 -7.23
N MET A 111 1.73 -10.44 -7.49
CA MET A 111 2.95 -10.09 -6.77
C MET A 111 3.40 -8.66 -7.07
N PHE A 112 3.23 -8.20 -8.31
CA PHE A 112 3.46 -6.80 -8.68
C PHE A 112 2.61 -5.85 -7.84
N PHE A 113 1.28 -6.08 -7.77
CA PHE A 113 0.39 -5.26 -6.95
C PHE A 113 0.70 -5.36 -5.46
N LEU A 114 1.08 -6.55 -4.96
CA LEU A 114 1.48 -6.72 -3.57
C LEU A 114 2.69 -5.86 -3.21
N ILE A 115 3.74 -5.86 -4.04
CA ILE A 115 4.96 -5.09 -3.77
C ILE A 115 4.64 -3.59 -3.74
N ILE A 116 3.85 -3.09 -4.69
CA ILE A 116 3.43 -1.69 -4.71
C ILE A 116 2.61 -1.36 -3.46
N ALA A 117 1.65 -2.21 -3.10
CA ALA A 117 0.81 -1.99 -1.92
C ALA A 117 1.61 -2.04 -0.62
N VAL A 118 2.57 -2.95 -0.49
CA VAL A 118 3.47 -3.01 0.68
C VAL A 118 4.29 -1.73 0.79
N PHE A 119 4.88 -1.25 -0.31
CA PHE A 119 5.63 0.01 -0.33
C PHE A 119 4.73 1.19 0.08
N GLN A 120 3.54 1.30 -0.51
CA GLN A 120 2.57 2.33 -0.17
C GLN A 120 2.20 2.30 1.32
N ILE A 121 1.89 1.13 1.86
CA ILE A 121 1.52 0.96 3.27
C ILE A 121 2.68 1.33 4.20
N LEU A 122 3.91 0.96 3.87
CA LEU A 122 5.08 1.35 4.67
C LEU A 122 5.23 2.87 4.74
N CYS A 123 5.06 3.56 3.61
CA CYS A 123 5.09 5.03 3.56
C CYS A 123 3.95 5.65 4.39
N VAL A 124 2.72 5.15 4.24
CA VAL A 124 1.53 5.64 4.96
C VAL A 124 1.66 5.41 6.46
N VAL A 125 2.05 4.21 6.87
CA VAL A 125 2.29 3.87 8.29
C VAL A 125 3.38 4.74 8.89
N TYR A 126 4.50 4.92 8.17
CA TYR A 126 5.58 5.79 8.61
C TYR A 126 5.08 7.22 8.82
N PHE A 127 4.38 7.77 7.84
CA PHE A 127 3.87 9.14 7.88
C PHE A 127 2.86 9.33 9.01
N PHE A 128 1.83 8.50 9.08
CA PHE A 128 0.80 8.65 10.11
C PHE A 128 1.33 8.40 11.52
N ARG A 129 2.21 7.41 11.69
CA ARG A 129 2.83 7.16 12.98
C ARG A 129 3.73 8.30 13.44
N THR A 130 4.34 9.02 12.52
CA THR A 130 5.30 10.08 12.82
C THR A 130 4.63 11.43 13.04
N TYR A 131 3.61 11.73 12.22
CA TYR A 131 3.07 13.09 12.13
C TYR A 131 1.61 13.22 12.57
N SER A 132 0.88 12.13 12.81
CA SER A 132 -0.49 12.25 13.25
C SER A 132 -0.64 12.16 14.77
N ALA A 133 -1.61 12.91 15.30
CA ALA A 133 -2.00 12.84 16.71
C ALA A 133 -2.76 11.54 17.03
N ASN A 134 -3.46 10.97 16.06
CA ASN A 134 -4.23 9.73 16.21
C ASN A 134 -4.03 8.82 15.01
N PHE A 135 -3.08 7.89 15.16
CA PHE A 135 -2.73 6.93 14.12
C PHE A 135 -3.93 6.09 13.65
N LEU A 136 -4.74 5.58 14.59
CA LEU A 136 -5.87 4.71 14.27
C LEU A 136 -6.91 5.43 13.42
N MET A 137 -7.23 6.67 13.78
CA MET A 137 -8.17 7.49 13.03
C MET A 137 -7.66 7.78 11.61
N CYS A 138 -6.37 8.10 11.47
CA CYS A 138 -5.76 8.34 10.17
C CYS A 138 -5.78 7.09 9.28
N MET A 139 -5.48 5.91 9.84
CA MET A 139 -5.58 4.65 9.11
C MET A 139 -7.01 4.33 8.69
N PHE A 140 -7.98 4.57 9.58
CA PHE A 140 -9.39 4.40 9.26
C PHE A 140 -9.82 5.31 8.10
N MET A 141 -9.49 6.60 8.17
CA MET A 141 -9.80 7.57 7.11
C MET A 141 -9.09 7.24 5.80
N PHE A 142 -7.84 6.79 5.87
CA PHE A 142 -7.09 6.36 4.67
C PHE A 142 -7.80 5.21 3.96
N VAL A 143 -8.17 4.16 4.66
CA VAL A 143 -8.90 3.04 4.06
C VAL A 143 -10.29 3.49 3.61
N ALA A 144 -10.98 4.34 4.36
CA ALA A 144 -12.28 4.88 3.98
C ALA A 144 -12.26 5.76 2.71
N SER A 145 -11.11 6.35 2.37
CA SER A 145 -10.94 7.22 1.19
C SER A 145 -10.42 6.50 -0.06
N THR A 146 -10.09 5.21 0.03
CA THR A 146 -9.52 4.43 -1.08
C THR A 146 -10.56 3.65 -1.90
N ASP A 147 -11.83 4.02 -1.76
CA ASP A 147 -12.95 3.43 -2.51
C ASP A 147 -13.06 3.98 -3.94
#